data_5f6ef583324491f3111cc00bda6224e9
#
_entry.id   5f6ef583324491f3111cc00bda6224e9
#
_cell.length_a   1.000
_cell.length_b   1.000
_cell.length_c   1.000
_cell.angle_alpha   90.00
_cell.angle_beta   90.00
_cell.angle_gamma   90.00
#
_symmetry.space_group_name_H-M   'P 1'
#
loop_
_entity.id
_entity.type
_entity.pdbx_description
1 polymer ?
#
loop_
_entity_poly.entity_id
_entity_poly.type
_entity_poly.pdbx_seq_one_letter_code
_entity_poly.pdbx_strand_id
1 'polypeptide(L)'
;GLSSYQIAEQPKFPTKSKILNDRRGDLMRLINGMPVIHMELKKSGVSIKQACNQIEKYAAEGIFTGLFSLVQIFVAMNPEETVYFANPGPEGQFNPSYYFHWADFYNEPMNDWKDVTTALLSIPMAHMLVGFYTVADGSDGILKVMRSYQYYAASKISDAVSKAKWENDQQRGGYIWHTTGSGKTMTSFKSAQLIASSKDADKVIFLMDRIELGTQSLKEYRNFAGENEEVQATENTDILVDKLKSISPSDTLIVTSI
;
A
#
# COMPACT_ATOMS: atom_id res chain seq x y z
N GLY A 1 17.70 -13.96 -5.54
CA GLY A 1 17.30 -15.25 -4.96
C GLY A 1 15.79 -15.44 -5.09
N LEU A 2 15.33 -16.68 -5.07
CA LEU A 2 13.90 -16.99 -5.11
C LEU A 2 13.31 -16.78 -3.70
N SER A 3 12.20 -16.06 -3.61
CA SER A 3 11.46 -15.91 -2.35
C SER A 3 10.70 -17.21 -2.02
N SER A 4 10.72 -17.59 -0.75
CA SER A 4 9.94 -18.71 -0.21
C SER A 4 8.64 -18.17 0.38
N TYR A 5 7.51 -18.71 -0.06
CA TYR A 5 6.18 -18.33 0.43
C TYR A 5 5.62 -19.46 1.28
N GLN A 6 5.12 -19.13 2.46
CA GLN A 6 4.66 -20.10 3.45
C GLN A 6 3.32 -19.65 4.04
N ILE A 7 2.53 -20.63 4.47
CA ILE A 7 1.31 -20.40 5.25
C ILE A 7 1.45 -21.18 6.55
N ALA A 8 1.30 -20.51 7.67
CA ALA A 8 1.19 -21.14 8.97
C ALA A 8 -0.28 -21.17 9.38
N GLU A 9 -0.77 -22.37 9.66
CA GLU A 9 -2.09 -22.61 10.22
C GLU A 9 -2.01 -22.58 11.74
N GLN A 10 -2.96 -21.90 12.37
CA GLN A 10 -3.07 -21.74 13.81
C GLN A 10 -1.75 -21.31 14.50
N PRO A 11 -1.11 -20.23 14.02
CA PRO A 11 0.12 -19.77 14.64
C PRO A 11 -0.13 -19.44 16.11
N LYS A 12 0.79 -19.91 16.96
CA LYS A 12 0.77 -19.60 18.39
C LYS A 12 1.49 -18.29 18.65
N PHE A 13 0.83 -17.42 19.37
CA PHE A 13 1.39 -16.17 19.82
C PHE A 13 1.76 -16.30 21.31
N PRO A 14 3.04 -16.19 21.68
CA PRO A 14 3.45 -16.23 23.08
C PRO A 14 2.89 -14.99 23.79
N THR A 15 2.20 -15.20 24.91
CA THR A 15 1.75 -14.11 25.77
C THR A 15 2.80 -13.82 26.83
N LYS A 16 3.02 -12.54 27.12
CA LYS A 16 3.90 -12.11 28.26
C LYS A 16 3.23 -12.29 29.61
N SER A 17 1.93 -12.56 29.63
CA SER A 17 1.15 -12.71 30.83
C SER A 17 1.20 -14.14 31.36
N LYS A 18 1.51 -14.32 32.63
CA LYS A 18 1.44 -15.62 33.31
C LYS A 18 0.00 -16.13 33.53
N ILE A 19 -1.00 -15.26 33.31
CA ILE A 19 -2.41 -15.52 33.58
C ILE A 19 -3.18 -15.82 32.30
N LEU A 20 -2.75 -15.26 31.17
CA LEU A 20 -3.41 -15.47 29.87
C LEU A 20 -2.77 -16.66 29.13
N ASN A 21 -3.60 -17.56 28.65
CA ASN A 21 -3.16 -18.63 27.76
C ASN A 21 -2.63 -18.06 26.45
N ASP A 22 -1.71 -18.79 25.81
CA ASP A 22 -1.25 -18.45 24.45
C ASP A 22 -2.42 -18.25 23.51
N ARG A 23 -2.35 -17.17 22.74
CA ARG A 23 -3.34 -16.92 21.69
C ARG A 23 -2.98 -17.74 20.44
N ARG A 24 -3.99 -18.05 19.67
CA ARG A 24 -3.85 -18.68 18.36
C ARG A 24 -4.59 -17.83 17.34
N GLY A 25 -3.90 -17.51 16.25
CA GLY A 25 -4.56 -16.97 15.06
C GLY A 25 -5.07 -18.09 14.18
N ASP A 26 -5.81 -17.75 13.13
CA ASP A 26 -6.30 -18.74 12.18
C ASP A 26 -5.25 -19.03 11.10
N LEU A 27 -4.81 -18.01 10.36
CA LEU A 27 -3.80 -18.16 9.31
C LEU A 27 -2.76 -17.02 9.36
N MET A 28 -1.53 -17.36 8.98
CA MET A 28 -0.43 -16.39 8.82
C MET A 28 0.28 -16.67 7.50
N ARG A 29 0.43 -15.64 6.67
CA ARG A 29 1.27 -15.70 5.48
C ARG A 29 2.65 -15.19 5.79
N LEU A 30 3.66 -15.95 5.35
CA LEU A 30 5.06 -15.60 5.53
C LEU A 30 5.77 -15.49 4.18
N ILE A 31 6.76 -14.61 4.12
CA ILE A 31 7.72 -14.51 3.02
C ILE A 31 9.12 -14.68 3.61
N ASN A 32 9.82 -15.70 3.17
CA ASN A 32 11.15 -16.07 3.71
C ASN A 32 11.15 -16.23 5.25
N GLY A 33 10.09 -16.82 5.80
CA GLY A 33 9.91 -17.00 7.24
C GLY A 33 9.42 -15.76 8.00
N MET A 34 9.32 -14.61 7.36
CA MET A 34 8.81 -13.37 7.98
C MET A 34 7.29 -13.30 7.86
N PRO A 35 6.54 -13.13 8.97
CA PRO A 35 5.10 -12.96 8.94
C PRO A 35 4.74 -11.60 8.34
N VAL A 36 3.93 -11.60 7.29
CA VAL A 36 3.58 -10.35 6.57
C VAL A 36 2.09 -10.08 6.51
N ILE A 37 1.24 -11.12 6.53
CA ILE A 37 -0.22 -10.99 6.56
C ILE A 37 -0.77 -11.94 7.61
N HIS A 38 -1.60 -11.41 8.51
CA HIS A 38 -2.36 -12.19 9.48
C HIS A 38 -3.83 -12.21 9.08
N MET A 39 -4.47 -13.39 9.14
CA MET A 39 -5.86 -13.59 8.74
C MET A 39 -6.65 -14.22 9.87
N GLU A 40 -7.82 -13.64 10.16
CA GLU A 40 -8.83 -14.19 11.05
C GLU A 40 -10.06 -14.59 10.26
N LEU A 41 -10.51 -15.81 10.49
CA LEU A 41 -11.61 -16.45 9.74
C LEU A 41 -12.85 -16.60 10.60
N LYS A 42 -14.02 -16.45 9.99
CA LYS A 42 -15.31 -16.75 10.62
C LYS A 42 -16.12 -17.66 9.72
N LYS A 43 -17.01 -18.41 10.34
CA LYS A 43 -17.98 -19.26 9.64
C LYS A 43 -19.00 -18.40 8.89
N SER A 44 -19.64 -19.00 7.88
CA SER A 44 -20.80 -18.41 7.20
C SER A 44 -21.86 -17.97 8.21
N GLY A 45 -22.46 -16.81 7.95
CA GLY A 45 -23.46 -16.20 8.82
C GLY A 45 -22.92 -15.48 10.07
N VAL A 46 -21.60 -15.54 10.32
CA VAL A 46 -20.97 -14.77 11.40
C VAL A 46 -20.43 -13.46 10.85
N SER A 47 -20.83 -12.34 11.46
CA SER A 47 -20.38 -11.01 11.02
C SER A 47 -18.86 -10.90 10.99
N ILE A 48 -18.34 -10.36 9.89
CA ILE A 48 -16.92 -10.09 9.71
C ILE A 48 -16.34 -9.15 10.78
N LYS A 49 -17.19 -8.31 11.36
CA LYS A 49 -16.82 -7.43 12.47
C LYS A 49 -16.25 -8.19 13.67
N GLN A 50 -16.69 -9.43 13.88
CA GLN A 50 -16.11 -10.25 14.97
C GLN A 50 -14.65 -10.62 14.70
N ALA A 51 -14.28 -10.88 13.45
CA ALA A 51 -12.87 -11.11 13.08
C ALA A 51 -12.05 -9.84 13.23
N CYS A 52 -12.57 -8.69 12.80
CA CYS A 52 -11.89 -7.40 12.99
C CYS A 52 -11.66 -7.12 14.50
N ASN A 53 -12.69 -7.25 15.32
CA ASN A 53 -12.57 -7.05 16.77
C ASN A 53 -11.57 -8.03 17.43
N GLN A 54 -11.46 -9.24 16.91
CA GLN A 54 -10.48 -10.22 17.39
C GLN A 54 -9.05 -9.77 17.07
N ILE A 55 -8.79 -9.27 15.87
CA ILE A 55 -7.50 -8.70 15.48
C ILE A 55 -7.14 -7.50 16.37
N GLU A 56 -8.07 -6.56 16.54
CA GLU A 56 -7.90 -5.38 17.41
C GLU A 56 -7.58 -5.79 18.86
N LYS A 57 -8.30 -6.77 19.38
CA LYS A 57 -8.04 -7.33 20.71
C LYS A 57 -6.63 -7.93 20.81
N TYR A 58 -6.20 -8.70 19.83
CA TYR A 58 -4.86 -9.28 19.81
C TYR A 58 -3.78 -8.19 19.76
N ALA A 59 -3.99 -7.14 19.00
CA ALA A 59 -3.07 -6.00 18.98
C ALA A 59 -3.00 -5.30 20.35
N ALA A 60 -4.17 -5.06 20.98
CA ALA A 60 -4.23 -4.46 22.33
C ALA A 60 -3.57 -5.35 23.40
N GLU A 61 -3.58 -6.67 23.24
CA GLU A 61 -2.89 -7.63 24.11
C GLU A 61 -1.37 -7.70 23.83
N GLY A 62 -0.86 -6.94 22.85
CA GLY A 62 0.56 -6.90 22.50
C GLY A 62 1.06 -8.13 21.71
N ILE A 63 0.15 -8.84 21.03
CA ILE A 63 0.46 -10.03 20.23
C ILE A 63 1.39 -9.69 19.06
N PHE A 64 1.14 -8.56 18.38
CA PHE A 64 1.91 -8.13 17.22
C PHE A 64 3.18 -7.37 17.62
N THR A 65 4.03 -8.04 18.38
CA THR A 65 5.34 -7.53 18.87
C THR A 65 6.46 -8.51 18.51
N GLY A 66 7.72 -8.10 18.62
CA GLY A 66 8.87 -8.91 18.24
C GLY A 66 8.78 -9.34 16.76
N LEU A 67 8.87 -10.62 16.47
CA LEU A 67 8.75 -11.14 15.10
C LEU A 67 7.41 -10.79 14.44
N PHE A 68 6.32 -10.79 15.20
CA PHE A 68 4.99 -10.50 14.69
C PHE A 68 4.72 -9.01 14.45
N SER A 69 5.62 -8.11 14.85
CA SER A 69 5.56 -6.71 14.45
C SER A 69 5.78 -6.50 12.95
N LEU A 70 6.33 -7.51 12.27
CA LEU A 70 6.51 -7.51 10.82
C LEU A 70 5.20 -7.70 10.03
N VAL A 71 4.11 -8.08 10.69
CA VAL A 71 2.79 -8.18 10.05
C VAL A 71 2.37 -6.79 9.59
N GLN A 72 2.24 -6.62 8.27
CA GLN A 72 1.90 -5.34 7.65
C GLN A 72 0.40 -5.22 7.38
N ILE A 73 -0.25 -6.34 7.08
CA ILE A 73 -1.65 -6.35 6.65
C ILE A 73 -2.44 -7.36 7.48
N PHE A 74 -3.62 -6.95 7.90
CA PHE A 74 -4.63 -7.80 8.48
C PHE A 74 -5.73 -8.09 7.48
N VAL A 75 -6.27 -9.31 7.53
CA VAL A 75 -7.40 -9.75 6.73
C VAL A 75 -8.41 -10.40 7.65
N ALA A 76 -9.64 -9.94 7.59
CA ALA A 76 -10.79 -10.56 8.25
C ALA A 76 -11.70 -11.14 7.17
N MET A 77 -12.03 -12.43 7.26
CA MET A 77 -12.74 -13.15 6.20
C MET A 77 -13.78 -14.10 6.76
N ASN A 78 -14.94 -14.14 6.10
CA ASN A 78 -15.88 -15.24 6.13
C ASN A 78 -16.20 -15.65 4.68
N PRO A 79 -17.04 -16.67 4.42
CA PRO A 79 -17.32 -17.10 3.06
C PRO A 79 -17.96 -16.03 2.16
N GLU A 80 -18.66 -15.06 2.73
CA GLU A 80 -19.47 -14.06 2.03
C GLU A 80 -18.84 -12.67 2.00
N GLU A 81 -17.79 -12.42 2.82
CA GLU A 81 -17.23 -11.08 2.97
C GLU A 81 -15.77 -11.14 3.40
N THR A 82 -14.96 -10.25 2.83
CA THR A 82 -13.56 -10.06 3.23
C THR A 82 -13.24 -8.58 3.32
N VAL A 83 -12.58 -8.19 4.40
CA VAL A 83 -11.95 -6.87 4.53
C VAL A 83 -10.47 -7.01 4.83
N TYR A 84 -9.69 -6.06 4.36
CA TYR A 84 -8.25 -5.97 4.62
C TYR A 84 -7.88 -4.55 5.04
N PHE A 85 -6.87 -4.43 5.88
CA PHE A 85 -6.40 -3.16 6.41
C PHE A 85 -4.95 -3.25 6.87
N ALA A 86 -4.27 -2.12 6.90
CA ALA A 86 -2.89 -2.06 7.37
C ALA A 86 -2.81 -2.22 8.89
N ASN A 87 -1.70 -2.79 9.36
CA ASN A 87 -1.36 -2.80 10.78
C ASN A 87 -0.96 -1.37 11.20
N PRO A 88 -1.70 -0.74 12.13
CA PRO A 88 -1.37 0.62 12.56
C PRO A 88 -0.11 0.71 13.44
N GLY A 89 0.49 -0.45 13.78
CA GLY A 89 1.63 -0.51 14.68
C GLY A 89 1.23 -0.39 16.16
N PRO A 90 2.22 -0.49 17.07
CA PRO A 90 1.96 -0.61 18.51
C PRO A 90 1.36 0.67 19.14
N GLU A 91 1.61 1.83 18.55
CA GLU A 91 1.11 3.13 19.02
C GLU A 91 -0.05 3.65 18.19
N GLY A 92 -0.36 2.98 17.06
CA GLY A 92 -1.43 3.37 16.15
C GLY A 92 -2.80 2.89 16.64
N GLN A 93 -3.84 3.56 16.15
CA GLN A 93 -5.22 3.20 16.43
C GLN A 93 -5.87 2.60 15.21
N PHE A 94 -6.64 1.52 15.43
CA PHE A 94 -7.47 0.97 14.38
C PHE A 94 -8.61 1.93 14.03
N ASN A 95 -8.83 2.12 12.74
CA ASN A 95 -9.89 2.97 12.23
C ASN A 95 -10.70 2.20 11.18
N PRO A 96 -11.96 1.83 11.47
CA PRO A 96 -12.79 1.08 10.54
C PRO A 96 -13.02 1.75 9.18
N SER A 97 -12.82 3.07 9.07
CA SER A 97 -12.88 3.79 7.79
C SER A 97 -11.75 3.38 6.82
N TYR A 98 -10.72 2.71 7.32
CA TYR A 98 -9.60 2.16 6.55
C TYR A 98 -9.66 0.63 6.40
N TYR A 99 -10.80 0.01 6.68
CA TYR A 99 -11.06 -1.39 6.40
C TYR A 99 -11.70 -1.50 5.02
N PHE A 100 -10.99 -2.11 4.08
CA PHE A 100 -11.34 -2.06 2.66
C PHE A 100 -11.79 -3.43 2.17
N HIS A 101 -12.81 -3.44 1.30
CA HIS A 101 -13.11 -4.57 0.46
C HIS A 101 -12.24 -4.54 -0.79
N TRP A 102 -11.80 -5.70 -1.25
CA TRP A 102 -11.14 -5.77 -2.55
C TRP A 102 -12.20 -5.69 -3.65
N ALA A 103 -11.88 -5.02 -4.73
CA ALA A 103 -12.72 -4.94 -5.90
C ALA A 103 -11.92 -5.30 -7.14
N ASP A 104 -12.60 -5.65 -8.21
CA ASP A 104 -11.99 -5.91 -9.51
C ASP A 104 -11.56 -4.62 -10.22
N PHE A 105 -11.09 -4.76 -11.46
CA PHE A 105 -10.68 -3.61 -12.28
C PHE A 105 -11.80 -2.62 -12.57
N TYR A 106 -13.05 -3.07 -12.61
CA TYR A 106 -14.23 -2.24 -12.83
C TYR A 106 -14.81 -1.66 -11.53
N ASN A 107 -14.10 -1.86 -10.42
CA ASN A 107 -14.49 -1.45 -9.07
C ASN A 107 -15.74 -2.18 -8.54
N GLU A 108 -16.00 -3.40 -9.04
CA GLU A 108 -17.03 -4.28 -8.51
C GLU A 108 -16.49 -5.05 -7.31
N PRO A 109 -17.12 -4.96 -6.12
CA PRO A 109 -16.64 -5.64 -4.92
C PRO A 109 -16.59 -7.16 -5.09
N MET A 110 -15.48 -7.75 -4.68
CA MET A 110 -15.31 -9.20 -4.58
C MET A 110 -15.63 -9.64 -3.16
N ASN A 111 -16.73 -10.39 -2.98
CA ASN A 111 -17.19 -10.81 -1.68
C ASN A 111 -16.95 -12.30 -1.41
N ASP A 112 -17.02 -13.15 -2.43
CA ASP A 112 -16.76 -14.59 -2.29
C ASP A 112 -15.29 -14.84 -1.91
N TRP A 113 -15.08 -15.66 -0.87
CA TRP A 113 -13.75 -15.94 -0.36
C TRP A 113 -12.81 -16.56 -1.39
N LYS A 114 -13.32 -17.34 -2.34
CA LYS A 114 -12.49 -17.97 -3.39
C LYS A 114 -11.96 -16.92 -4.36
N ASP A 115 -12.83 -15.99 -4.74
CA ASP A 115 -12.47 -14.90 -5.65
C ASP A 115 -11.43 -13.98 -4.98
N VAL A 116 -11.66 -13.61 -3.72
CA VAL A 116 -10.70 -12.80 -2.94
C VAL A 116 -9.37 -13.53 -2.74
N THR A 117 -9.42 -14.83 -2.45
CA THR A 117 -8.20 -15.64 -2.27
C THR A 117 -7.39 -15.69 -3.57
N THR A 118 -8.05 -15.79 -4.71
CA THR A 118 -7.42 -15.83 -6.02
C THR A 118 -6.88 -14.47 -6.44
N ALA A 119 -7.63 -13.40 -6.20
CA ALA A 119 -7.28 -12.05 -6.62
C ALA A 119 -6.31 -11.36 -5.64
N LEU A 120 -6.72 -11.16 -4.38
CA LEU A 120 -5.95 -10.40 -3.38
C LEU A 120 -4.88 -11.23 -2.70
N LEU A 121 -5.22 -12.48 -2.34
CA LEU A 121 -4.35 -13.35 -1.55
C LEU A 121 -3.53 -14.34 -2.40
N SER A 122 -3.55 -14.22 -3.72
CA SER A 122 -2.61 -14.95 -4.56
C SER A 122 -1.16 -14.58 -4.23
N ILE A 123 -0.23 -15.47 -4.45
CA ILE A 123 1.20 -15.20 -4.17
C ILE A 123 1.67 -13.92 -4.86
N PRO A 124 1.45 -13.72 -6.19
CA PRO A 124 1.91 -12.51 -6.85
C PRO A 124 1.29 -11.24 -6.26
N MET A 125 -0.04 -11.23 -6.05
CA MET A 125 -0.74 -10.04 -5.58
C MET A 125 -0.39 -9.69 -4.13
N ALA A 126 -0.37 -10.67 -3.24
CA ALA A 126 -0.02 -10.44 -1.83
C ALA A 126 1.43 -9.93 -1.69
N HIS A 127 2.36 -10.45 -2.50
CA HIS A 127 3.73 -9.95 -2.55
C HIS A 127 3.78 -8.50 -3.05
N MET A 128 3.07 -8.21 -4.14
CA MET A 128 2.98 -6.85 -4.69
C MET A 128 2.38 -5.87 -3.67
N LEU A 129 1.29 -6.26 -3.01
CA LEU A 129 0.61 -5.41 -2.05
C LEU A 129 1.52 -5.07 -0.86
N VAL A 130 2.19 -6.08 -0.29
CA VAL A 130 3.13 -5.91 0.84
C VAL A 130 4.39 -5.15 0.42
N GLY A 131 4.99 -5.50 -0.71
CA GLY A 131 6.28 -4.96 -1.13
C GLY A 131 6.22 -3.61 -1.83
N PHE A 132 5.14 -3.32 -2.56
CA PHE A 132 5.09 -2.17 -3.46
C PHE A 132 3.88 -1.27 -3.28
N TYR A 133 2.75 -1.78 -2.77
CA TYR A 133 1.50 -1.02 -2.67
C TYR A 133 1.08 -0.75 -1.22
N THR A 134 2.04 -0.71 -0.34
CA THR A 134 1.93 -0.21 1.02
C THR A 134 2.81 1.03 1.15
N VAL A 135 2.33 2.05 1.85
CA VAL A 135 3.04 3.32 2.03
C VAL A 135 3.18 3.60 3.52
N ALA A 136 4.40 3.86 3.96
CA ALA A 136 4.65 4.40 5.30
C ALA A 136 4.39 5.92 5.25
N ASP A 137 3.46 6.40 6.05
CA ASP A 137 3.15 7.83 6.12
C ASP A 137 3.92 8.46 7.28
N GLY A 138 4.92 9.28 6.93
CA GLY A 138 5.76 9.96 7.91
C GLY A 138 5.03 11.02 8.73
N SER A 139 3.80 11.41 8.37
CA SER A 139 3.02 12.38 9.13
C SER A 139 2.45 11.82 10.43
N ASP A 140 2.15 10.53 10.46
CA ASP A 140 1.55 9.82 11.59
C ASP A 140 2.31 8.54 11.97
N GLY A 141 3.34 8.17 11.20
CA GLY A 141 4.12 6.96 11.40
C GLY A 141 3.37 5.66 11.11
N ILE A 142 2.20 5.76 10.46
CA ILE A 142 1.31 4.63 10.22
C ILE A 142 1.48 4.08 8.81
N LEU A 143 1.48 2.77 8.70
CA LEU A 143 1.46 2.08 7.43
C LEU A 143 0.06 2.18 6.79
N LYS A 144 0.01 2.52 5.50
CA LYS A 144 -1.24 2.63 4.73
C LYS A 144 -1.19 1.65 3.56
N VAL A 145 -2.19 0.78 3.46
CA VAL A 145 -2.34 -0.13 2.34
C VAL A 145 -3.26 0.48 1.28
N MET A 146 -2.90 0.31 0.01
CA MET A 146 -3.71 0.84 -1.10
C MET A 146 -5.02 0.10 -1.26
N ARG A 147 -6.06 0.83 -1.63
CA ARG A 147 -7.33 0.29 -2.10
C ARG A 147 -7.17 -0.31 -3.50
N SER A 148 -8.06 -1.22 -3.86
CA SER A 148 -8.02 -1.91 -5.17
C SER A 148 -7.91 -0.94 -6.36
N TYR A 149 -8.76 0.09 -6.41
CA TYR A 149 -8.73 1.05 -7.51
C TYR A 149 -7.43 1.89 -7.56
N GLN A 150 -6.80 2.17 -6.41
CA GLN A 150 -5.50 2.84 -6.37
C GLN A 150 -4.40 1.92 -6.91
N TYR A 151 -4.43 0.64 -6.52
CA TYR A 151 -3.55 -0.38 -7.08
C TYR A 151 -3.68 -0.45 -8.61
N TYR A 152 -4.90 -0.59 -9.13
CA TYR A 152 -5.11 -0.68 -10.58
C TYR A 152 -4.67 0.59 -11.31
N ALA A 153 -4.93 1.77 -10.74
CA ALA A 153 -4.49 3.03 -11.31
C ALA A 153 -2.95 3.11 -11.37
N ALA A 154 -2.26 2.87 -10.26
CA ALA A 154 -0.81 2.93 -10.20
C ALA A 154 -0.15 1.87 -11.10
N SER A 155 -0.68 0.66 -11.13
CA SER A 155 -0.22 -0.41 -12.01
C SER A 155 -0.37 -0.04 -13.50
N LYS A 156 -1.52 0.52 -13.88
CA LYS A 156 -1.77 0.94 -15.28
C LYS A 156 -0.87 2.10 -15.71
N ILE A 157 -0.60 3.05 -14.83
CA ILE A 157 0.34 4.14 -15.10
C ILE A 157 1.76 3.59 -15.29
N SER A 158 2.23 2.75 -14.38
CA SER A 158 3.55 2.12 -14.47
C SER A 158 3.68 1.27 -15.73
N ASP A 159 2.69 0.45 -16.05
CA ASP A 159 2.63 -0.36 -17.27
C ASP A 159 2.68 0.50 -18.55
N ALA A 160 1.96 1.62 -18.56
CA ALA A 160 1.93 2.51 -19.71
C ALA A 160 3.32 3.13 -19.97
N VAL A 161 4.04 3.49 -18.91
CA VAL A 161 5.40 4.04 -19.00
C VAL A 161 6.39 2.96 -19.45
N SER A 162 6.39 1.79 -18.81
CA SER A 162 7.35 0.72 -19.09
C SER A 162 7.20 0.14 -20.52
N LYS A 163 5.98 0.17 -21.07
CA LYS A 163 5.68 -0.30 -22.43
C LYS A 163 5.76 0.79 -23.49
N ALA A 164 6.07 2.02 -23.10
CA ALA A 164 6.14 3.16 -24.00
C ALA A 164 7.23 2.98 -25.06
N LYS A 165 6.88 3.19 -26.33
CA LYS A 165 7.82 3.27 -27.44
C LYS A 165 8.01 4.74 -27.80
N TRP A 166 8.85 5.43 -27.04
CA TRP A 166 9.05 6.87 -27.15
C TRP A 166 9.56 7.36 -28.50
N GLU A 167 10.17 6.46 -29.29
CA GLU A 167 10.74 6.77 -30.59
C GLU A 167 9.70 7.08 -31.70
N ASN A 168 8.44 6.69 -31.51
CA ASN A 168 7.43 6.74 -32.59
C ASN A 168 6.33 7.77 -32.37
N ASP A 169 6.45 8.64 -31.38
CA ASP A 169 5.43 9.70 -31.06
C ASP A 169 3.99 9.19 -30.88
N GLN A 170 3.82 7.87 -30.70
CA GLN A 170 2.51 7.22 -30.58
C GLN A 170 2.01 7.10 -29.14
N GLN A 171 2.87 7.35 -28.17
CA GLN A 171 2.51 7.26 -26.77
C GLN A 171 1.94 8.59 -26.29
N ARG A 172 0.62 8.64 -26.17
CA ARG A 172 -0.09 9.88 -25.82
C ARG A 172 -0.47 9.97 -24.34
N GLY A 173 0.05 9.07 -23.49
CA GLY A 173 -0.33 9.00 -22.08
C GLY A 173 -1.75 8.46 -21.87
N GLY A 174 -2.41 8.92 -20.84
CA GLY A 174 -3.73 8.48 -20.45
C GLY A 174 -4.34 9.38 -19.39
N TYR A 175 -5.48 8.98 -18.83
CA TYR A 175 -6.10 9.65 -17.71
C TYR A 175 -6.65 8.64 -16.71
N ILE A 176 -6.68 9.06 -15.45
CA ILE A 176 -7.29 8.31 -14.36
C ILE A 176 -8.38 9.18 -13.75
N TRP A 177 -9.60 8.66 -13.72
CA TRP A 177 -10.73 9.37 -13.12
C TRP A 177 -10.82 9.04 -11.63
N HIS A 178 -10.49 10.01 -10.79
CA HIS A 178 -10.61 9.93 -9.35
C HIS A 178 -11.62 10.96 -8.82
N THR A 179 -12.47 10.55 -7.89
CA THR A 179 -13.33 11.49 -7.15
C THR A 179 -12.52 12.25 -6.09
N THR A 180 -13.09 13.34 -5.59
CA THR A 180 -12.48 14.11 -4.49
C THR A 180 -12.37 13.22 -3.24
N GLY A 181 -11.25 13.27 -2.53
CA GLY A 181 -11.01 12.47 -1.32
C GLY A 181 -10.69 10.99 -1.55
N SER A 182 -10.59 10.54 -2.81
CA SER A 182 -10.30 9.12 -3.12
C SER A 182 -8.81 8.74 -3.05
N GLY A 183 -7.93 9.65 -2.57
CA GLY A 183 -6.50 9.36 -2.42
C GLY A 183 -5.68 9.54 -3.70
N LYS A 184 -6.02 10.53 -4.53
CA LYS A 184 -5.26 10.89 -5.75
C LYS A 184 -3.77 11.08 -5.49
N THR A 185 -3.42 11.79 -4.42
CA THR A 185 -2.04 12.11 -4.06
C THR A 185 -1.24 10.83 -3.78
N MET A 186 -1.78 9.90 -3.02
CA MET A 186 -1.13 8.61 -2.76
C MET A 186 -0.97 7.78 -4.04
N THR A 187 -2.00 7.75 -4.90
CA THR A 187 -1.95 7.04 -6.18
C THR A 187 -0.87 7.61 -7.09
N SER A 188 -0.81 8.93 -7.24
CA SER A 188 0.17 9.60 -8.09
C SER A 188 1.59 9.47 -7.53
N PHE A 189 1.78 9.62 -6.21
CA PHE A 189 3.06 9.39 -5.56
C PHE A 189 3.56 7.97 -5.78
N LYS A 190 2.72 6.96 -5.53
CA LYS A 190 3.12 5.57 -5.70
C LYS A 190 3.45 5.23 -7.16
N SER A 191 2.70 5.78 -8.12
CA SER A 191 3.03 5.63 -9.54
C SER A 191 4.39 6.22 -9.87
N ALA A 192 4.68 7.43 -9.38
CA ALA A 192 5.96 8.12 -9.58
C ALA A 192 7.11 7.33 -8.94
N GLN A 193 6.93 6.83 -7.72
CA GLN A 193 7.90 6.02 -7.01
C GLN A 193 8.22 4.72 -7.75
N LEU A 194 7.21 4.02 -8.25
CA LEU A 194 7.40 2.79 -9.02
C LEU A 194 8.19 3.04 -10.31
N ILE A 195 7.83 4.09 -11.06
CA ILE A 195 8.53 4.47 -12.30
C ILE A 195 9.98 4.87 -12.03
N ALA A 196 10.22 5.66 -10.99
CA ALA A 196 11.57 6.06 -10.61
C ALA A 196 12.42 4.86 -10.16
N SER A 197 11.82 3.93 -9.40
CA SER A 197 12.52 2.74 -8.88
C SER A 197 12.84 1.72 -9.97
N SER A 198 11.96 1.56 -10.96
CA SER A 198 12.17 0.65 -12.11
C SER A 198 13.16 1.22 -13.14
N LYS A 199 13.46 2.52 -13.06
CA LYS A 199 14.28 3.27 -14.04
C LYS A 199 13.67 3.27 -15.44
N ASP A 200 12.35 3.17 -15.54
CA ASP A 200 11.64 3.31 -16.81
C ASP A 200 11.60 4.77 -17.30
N ALA A 201 11.91 5.71 -16.41
CA ALA A 201 12.13 7.13 -16.75
C ALA A 201 13.24 7.73 -15.89
N ASP A 202 14.04 8.64 -16.47
CA ASP A 202 15.10 9.36 -15.77
C ASP A 202 14.54 10.45 -14.86
N LYS A 203 13.39 11.02 -15.21
CA LYS A 203 12.71 12.08 -14.50
C LYS A 203 11.21 11.80 -14.43
N VAL A 204 10.64 12.01 -13.27
CA VAL A 204 9.19 11.96 -13.04
C VAL A 204 8.75 13.32 -12.52
N ILE A 205 7.85 13.98 -13.24
CA ILE A 205 7.36 15.31 -12.90
C ILE A 205 5.91 15.21 -12.50
N PHE A 206 5.59 15.67 -11.30
CA PHE A 206 4.23 15.88 -10.85
C PHE A 206 3.87 17.36 -11.00
N LEU A 207 3.02 17.65 -11.98
CA LEU A 207 2.61 19.02 -12.32
C LEU A 207 1.26 19.32 -11.69
N MET A 208 1.20 20.43 -10.94
CA MET A 208 -0.01 20.92 -10.27
C MET A 208 -0.52 22.19 -10.94
N ASP A 209 -1.85 22.37 -11.00
CA ASP A 209 -2.50 23.54 -11.58
C ASP A 209 -2.58 24.74 -10.65
N ARG A 210 -2.32 24.56 -9.34
CA ARG A 210 -2.41 25.61 -8.32
C ARG A 210 -1.28 25.49 -7.32
N ILE A 211 -0.68 26.64 -6.97
CA ILE A 211 0.42 26.75 -6.00
C ILE A 211 0.02 26.18 -4.62
N GLU A 212 -1.19 26.51 -4.13
CA GLU A 212 -1.68 26.02 -2.82
C GLU A 212 -1.83 24.49 -2.77
N LEU A 213 -2.38 23.89 -3.83
CA LEU A 213 -2.49 22.44 -3.96
C LEU A 213 -1.10 21.80 -4.12
N GLY A 214 -0.19 22.51 -4.82
CA GLY A 214 1.20 22.08 -4.95
C GLY A 214 1.91 21.97 -3.61
N THR A 215 1.73 22.92 -2.71
CA THR A 215 2.32 22.91 -1.37
C THR A 215 1.78 21.77 -0.52
N GLN A 216 0.47 21.52 -0.54
CA GLN A 216 -0.14 20.39 0.16
C GLN A 216 0.35 19.05 -0.40
N SER A 217 0.31 18.89 -1.71
CA SER A 217 0.74 17.66 -2.37
C SER A 217 2.25 17.39 -2.18
N LEU A 218 3.07 18.44 -2.19
CA LEU A 218 4.50 18.33 -1.88
C LEU A 218 4.72 17.83 -0.45
N LYS A 219 3.97 18.37 0.52
CA LYS A 219 4.04 17.90 1.91
C LYS A 219 3.62 16.45 2.02
N GLU A 220 2.51 16.05 1.38
CA GLU A 220 2.04 14.66 1.36
C GLU A 220 3.06 13.74 0.68
N TYR A 221 3.63 14.15 -0.45
CA TYR A 221 4.68 13.38 -1.14
C TYR A 221 5.90 13.17 -0.25
N ARG A 222 6.36 14.20 0.45
CA ARG A 222 7.47 14.09 1.40
C ARG A 222 7.16 13.18 2.58
N ASN A 223 5.90 13.18 3.04
CA ASN A 223 5.47 12.26 4.09
C ASN A 223 5.44 10.80 3.63
N PHE A 224 5.18 10.55 2.34
CA PHE A 224 5.16 9.21 1.76
C PHE A 224 6.54 8.73 1.29
N ALA A 225 7.48 9.64 1.09
CA ALA A 225 8.84 9.31 0.68
C ALA A 225 9.60 8.59 1.80
N GLY A 226 10.35 7.56 1.44
CA GLY A 226 11.26 6.88 2.36
C GLY A 226 12.50 7.74 2.67
N GLU A 227 13.29 7.30 3.66
CA GLU A 227 14.50 8.02 4.10
C GLU A 227 15.53 8.26 2.96
N ASN A 228 15.51 7.43 1.93
CA ASN A 228 16.42 7.51 0.78
C ASN A 228 15.75 8.13 -0.46
N GLU A 229 14.54 8.63 -0.34
CA GLU A 229 13.79 9.23 -1.44
C GLU A 229 13.68 10.74 -1.22
N GLU A 230 14.16 11.50 -2.18
CA GLU A 230 14.05 12.96 -2.15
C GLU A 230 12.96 13.43 -3.12
N VAL A 231 12.02 14.23 -2.60
CA VAL A 231 10.99 14.89 -3.38
C VAL A 231 11.38 16.36 -3.52
N GLN A 232 11.73 16.74 -4.73
CA GLN A 232 12.18 18.10 -5.03
C GLN A 232 11.00 19.01 -5.38
N ALA A 233 11.01 20.23 -4.85
CA ALA A 233 10.08 21.28 -5.24
C ALA A 233 10.76 22.30 -6.12
N THR A 234 10.01 22.85 -7.07
CA THR A 234 10.47 23.98 -7.87
C THR A 234 9.42 25.09 -7.87
N GLU A 235 9.84 26.29 -7.54
CA GLU A 235 8.98 27.48 -7.52
C GLU A 235 9.32 28.43 -8.69
N ASN A 236 10.33 28.06 -9.50
CA ASN A 236 10.84 28.93 -10.54
C ASN A 236 11.38 28.05 -11.70
N THR A 237 11.21 28.58 -12.91
CA THR A 237 11.57 27.89 -14.16
C THR A 237 13.06 27.55 -14.26
N ASP A 238 13.94 28.43 -13.78
CA ASP A 238 15.38 28.19 -13.87
C ASP A 238 15.79 27.01 -13.00
N ILE A 239 15.28 26.94 -11.76
CA ILE A 239 15.48 25.81 -10.86
C ILE A 239 14.93 24.51 -11.47
N LEU A 240 13.75 24.56 -12.10
CA LEU A 240 13.18 23.41 -12.80
C LEU A 240 14.10 22.91 -13.91
N VAL A 241 14.61 23.83 -14.75
CA VAL A 241 15.52 23.51 -15.85
C VAL A 241 16.81 22.88 -15.33
N ASP A 242 17.38 23.42 -14.24
CA ASP A 242 18.57 22.86 -13.62
C ASP A 242 18.36 21.45 -13.10
N LYS A 243 17.22 21.21 -12.42
CA LYS A 243 16.85 19.86 -11.95
C LYS A 243 16.57 18.88 -13.08
N LEU A 244 16.00 19.32 -14.18
CA LEU A 244 15.78 18.48 -15.36
C LEU A 244 17.09 18.07 -16.03
N LYS A 245 18.11 18.93 -16.00
CA LYS A 245 19.45 18.64 -16.53
C LYS A 245 20.33 17.85 -15.55
N SER A 246 20.00 17.86 -14.27
CA SER A 246 20.76 17.17 -13.24
C SER A 246 20.74 15.66 -13.45
N ILE A 247 21.87 15.02 -13.24
CA ILE A 247 22.01 13.54 -13.23
C ILE A 247 21.94 12.96 -11.82
N SER A 248 21.71 13.80 -10.81
CA SER A 248 21.59 13.35 -9.42
C SER A 248 20.32 12.51 -9.23
N PRO A 249 20.43 11.34 -8.56
CA PRO A 249 19.26 10.55 -8.19
C PRO A 249 18.25 11.32 -7.32
N SER A 250 18.69 12.31 -6.53
CA SER A 250 17.82 13.15 -5.71
C SER A 250 16.86 14.03 -6.52
N ASP A 251 17.19 14.28 -7.79
CA ASP A 251 16.38 15.07 -8.72
C ASP A 251 15.50 14.21 -9.66
N THR A 252 15.25 12.95 -9.31
CA THR A 252 14.41 12.06 -10.13
C THR A 252 12.94 12.40 -10.01
N LEU A 253 12.43 12.66 -8.78
CA LEU A 253 11.04 13.01 -8.54
C LEU A 253 10.91 14.51 -8.25
N ILE A 254 10.22 15.22 -9.13
CA ILE A 254 10.07 16.68 -9.10
C ILE A 254 8.59 17.03 -8.99
N VAL A 255 8.24 17.89 -8.02
CA VAL A 255 6.90 18.47 -7.89
C VAL A 255 6.98 19.94 -8.28
N THR A 256 6.15 20.36 -9.21
CA THR A 256 6.12 21.76 -9.68
C THR A 256 4.69 22.22 -9.95
N SER A 257 4.48 23.52 -9.98
CA SER A 257 3.20 24.16 -10.36
C SER A 257 3.36 24.96 -11.65
N ILE A 258 2.25 25.18 -12.33
CA ILE A 258 2.18 26.07 -13.48
C ILE A 258 2.15 27.51 -13.00
#